data_a18a593f014803bd17f5c6a304c2034d
#
_entry.id   a18a593f014803bd17f5c6a304c2034d
#
_cell.length_a   1.000
_cell.length_b   1.000
_cell.length_c   1.000
_cell.angle_alpha   90.00
_cell.angle_beta   90.00
_cell.angle_gamma   90.00
#
_symmetry.space_group_name_H-M   'P 1'
#
loop_
_entity.id
_entity.type
_entity.pdbx_description
1 polymer ?
#
loop_
_entity_poly.entity_id
_entity_poly.type
_entity_poly.pdbx_seq_one_letter_code
_entity_poly.pdbx_strand_id
1 'polypeptide(L)'
;PAFSMERYEKLKEVFQLDEKRPIRRLSKGMQKQAAFWLVMSCMPEVLVLDEPVDGLDPVMRRQVWSLLLGDVADRGTTVLVSSHNLRELEDVCDHVGILNKGKVLLERSLSDLQDNTVKIQVAYAAAEEPPLPEGIRVLHRSAVGRVITYIVRGKREDILHRMQALSPLLLEAIPLTLEEIFIYELGGADYAVRDIV
;
A
#
# COMPACT_ATOMS: atom_id res chain seq x y z
N PRO A 1 -2.03 -2.77 -29.53
CA PRO A 1 -0.82 -2.07 -29.06
C PRO A 1 0.27 -2.20 -30.10
N ALA A 2 0.92 -1.07 -30.43
CA ALA A 2 2.01 -1.05 -31.40
C ALA A 2 3.33 -1.20 -30.64
N PHE A 3 4.18 -2.16 -31.06
CA PHE A 3 5.52 -2.31 -30.51
C PHE A 3 6.39 -1.09 -30.87
N SER A 4 7.00 -0.45 -29.88
CA SER A 4 7.88 0.69 -30.04
C SER A 4 9.34 0.28 -29.92
N MET A 5 10.10 0.33 -31.02
CA MET A 5 11.55 0.08 -31.00
C MET A 5 12.29 1.12 -30.14
N GLU A 6 11.86 2.37 -30.17
CA GLU A 6 12.44 3.42 -29.34
C GLU A 6 12.32 3.09 -27.84
N ARG A 7 11.11 2.67 -27.41
CA ARG A 7 10.87 2.26 -26.01
C ARG A 7 11.66 0.99 -25.66
N TYR A 8 11.75 0.06 -26.60
CA TYR A 8 12.53 -1.16 -26.43
C TYR A 8 14.01 -0.88 -26.16
N GLU A 9 14.64 0.00 -26.93
CA GLU A 9 16.05 0.37 -26.75
C GLU A 9 16.27 1.12 -25.42
N LYS A 10 15.35 2.02 -25.02
CA LYS A 10 15.41 2.70 -23.73
C LYS A 10 15.31 1.70 -22.55
N LEU A 11 14.40 0.74 -22.62
CA LEU A 11 14.23 -0.27 -21.57
C LEU A 11 15.38 -1.28 -21.53
N LYS A 12 16.05 -1.53 -22.64
CA LYS A 12 17.27 -2.33 -22.71
C LYS A 12 18.37 -1.79 -21.81
N GLU A 13 18.54 -0.47 -21.75
CA GLU A 13 19.51 0.18 -20.87
C GLU A 13 19.18 -0.03 -19.39
N VAL A 14 17.90 -0.14 -19.06
CA VAL A 14 17.43 -0.35 -17.68
C VAL A 14 17.62 -1.81 -17.25
N PHE A 15 17.15 -2.76 -18.06
CA PHE A 15 17.16 -4.18 -17.70
C PHE A 15 18.49 -4.86 -17.93
N GLN A 16 19.32 -4.37 -18.87
CA GLN A 16 20.69 -4.84 -19.16
C GLN A 16 20.80 -6.36 -19.37
N LEU A 17 19.77 -6.97 -19.97
CA LEU A 17 19.76 -8.38 -20.28
C LEU A 17 20.42 -8.65 -21.63
N ASP A 18 21.12 -9.79 -21.72
CA ASP A 18 21.69 -10.24 -23.00
C ASP A 18 20.58 -10.81 -23.90
N GLU A 19 20.27 -10.09 -24.99
CA GLU A 19 19.24 -10.45 -25.98
C GLU A 19 19.50 -11.79 -26.68
N LYS A 20 20.76 -12.22 -26.74
CA LYS A 20 21.15 -13.48 -27.38
C LYS A 20 20.96 -14.67 -26.46
N ARG A 21 20.79 -14.43 -25.16
CA ARG A 21 20.63 -15.49 -24.19
C ARG A 21 19.19 -16.04 -24.21
N PRO A 22 19.02 -17.36 -24.41
CA PRO A 22 17.70 -17.98 -24.39
C PRO A 22 16.98 -17.74 -23.05
N ILE A 23 15.69 -17.32 -23.07
CA ILE A 23 14.89 -17.01 -21.89
C ILE A 23 14.92 -18.15 -20.86
N ARG A 24 14.87 -19.41 -21.29
CA ARG A 24 14.94 -20.60 -20.42
C ARG A 24 16.24 -20.71 -19.60
N ARG A 25 17.30 -19.98 -19.97
CA ARG A 25 18.59 -19.93 -19.24
C ARG A 25 18.69 -18.72 -18.31
N LEU A 26 17.69 -17.85 -18.29
CA LEU A 26 17.59 -16.73 -17.38
C LEU A 26 17.09 -17.22 -16.00
N SER A 27 17.53 -16.56 -14.93
CA SER A 27 16.92 -16.75 -13.60
C SER A 27 15.46 -16.32 -13.63
N LYS A 28 14.65 -16.75 -12.66
CA LYS A 28 13.22 -16.33 -12.57
C LYS A 28 13.07 -14.81 -12.55
N GLY A 29 13.91 -14.10 -11.78
CA GLY A 29 13.91 -12.63 -11.76
C GLY A 29 14.27 -12.03 -13.12
N MET A 30 15.29 -12.55 -13.80
CA MET A 30 15.66 -12.10 -15.16
C MET A 30 14.56 -12.41 -16.19
N GLN A 31 13.83 -13.51 -16.05
CA GLN A 31 12.67 -13.82 -16.91
C GLN A 31 11.55 -12.79 -16.72
N LYS A 32 11.26 -12.37 -15.46
CA LYS A 32 10.33 -11.30 -15.17
C LYS A 32 10.78 -9.96 -15.78
N GLN A 33 12.07 -9.62 -15.65
CA GLN A 33 12.63 -8.43 -16.28
C GLN A 33 12.48 -8.44 -17.80
N ALA A 34 12.74 -9.58 -18.44
CA ALA A 34 12.54 -9.74 -19.89
C ALA A 34 11.05 -9.59 -20.28
N ALA A 35 10.14 -10.12 -19.46
CA ALA A 35 8.69 -9.94 -19.66
C ALA A 35 8.28 -8.46 -19.56
N PHE A 36 8.74 -7.73 -18.52
CA PHE A 36 8.51 -6.29 -18.41
C PHE A 36 9.06 -5.53 -19.61
N TRP A 37 10.31 -5.81 -20.01
CA TRP A 37 10.94 -5.19 -21.15
C TRP A 37 10.07 -5.30 -22.40
N LEU A 38 9.63 -6.52 -22.73
CA LEU A 38 8.83 -6.78 -23.92
C LEU A 38 7.42 -6.17 -23.83
N VAL A 39 6.72 -6.38 -22.73
CA VAL A 39 5.33 -5.93 -22.56
C VAL A 39 5.25 -4.40 -22.53
N MET A 40 6.15 -3.72 -21.81
CA MET A 40 6.18 -2.26 -21.78
C MET A 40 6.60 -1.65 -23.12
N SER A 41 7.40 -2.36 -23.93
CA SER A 41 7.73 -1.95 -25.29
C SER A 41 6.53 -2.00 -26.24
N CYS A 42 5.48 -2.77 -25.90
CA CYS A 42 4.22 -2.80 -26.64
C CYS A 42 3.32 -1.58 -26.35
N MET A 43 3.73 -0.67 -25.49
CA MET A 43 3.01 0.57 -25.16
C MET A 43 1.51 0.34 -24.83
N PRO A 44 1.16 -0.59 -23.93
CA PRO A 44 -0.23 -0.91 -23.63
C PRO A 44 -0.97 0.27 -22.98
N GLU A 45 -2.28 0.38 -23.22
CA GLU A 45 -3.17 1.32 -22.52
C GLU A 45 -3.60 0.74 -21.15
N VAL A 46 -3.74 -0.59 -21.09
CA VAL A 46 -4.09 -1.31 -19.86
C VAL A 46 -3.08 -2.43 -19.62
N LEU A 47 -2.55 -2.50 -18.43
CA LEU A 47 -1.57 -3.49 -18.01
C LEU A 47 -2.06 -4.24 -16.77
N VAL A 48 -2.16 -5.56 -16.86
CA VAL A 48 -2.56 -6.42 -15.75
C VAL A 48 -1.36 -7.27 -15.33
N LEU A 49 -1.00 -7.16 -14.06
CA LEU A 49 0.21 -7.74 -13.51
C LEU A 49 -0.13 -8.59 -12.28
N ASP A 50 0.29 -9.85 -12.30
CA ASP A 50 0.14 -10.76 -11.17
C ASP A 50 1.49 -10.94 -10.45
N GLU A 51 1.55 -10.49 -9.18
CA GLU A 51 2.77 -10.51 -8.34
C GLU A 51 4.02 -10.01 -9.09
N PRO A 52 3.98 -8.81 -9.69
CA PRO A 52 4.97 -8.39 -10.68
C PRO A 52 6.39 -8.29 -10.15
N VAL A 53 6.57 -7.87 -8.91
CA VAL A 53 7.89 -7.60 -8.33
C VAL A 53 8.38 -8.70 -7.40
N ASP A 54 7.58 -9.75 -7.18
CA ASP A 54 8.01 -10.89 -6.40
C ASP A 54 9.22 -11.59 -7.02
N GLY A 55 10.23 -11.89 -6.19
CA GLY A 55 11.50 -12.50 -6.64
C GLY A 55 12.46 -11.57 -7.37
N LEU A 56 12.18 -10.25 -7.44
CA LEU A 56 13.14 -9.23 -7.88
C LEU A 56 13.95 -8.71 -6.68
N ASP A 57 15.20 -8.36 -6.94
CA ASP A 57 16.01 -7.66 -5.96
C ASP A 57 15.46 -6.22 -5.68
N PRO A 58 15.79 -5.59 -4.55
CA PRO A 58 15.22 -4.30 -4.17
C PRO A 58 15.47 -3.16 -5.18
N VAL A 59 16.60 -3.18 -5.88
CA VAL A 59 16.94 -2.15 -6.88
C VAL A 59 16.05 -2.31 -8.10
N MET A 60 15.97 -3.52 -8.64
CA MET A 60 15.14 -3.82 -9.80
C MET A 60 13.65 -3.62 -9.51
N ARG A 61 13.20 -3.97 -8.31
CA ARG A 61 11.83 -3.72 -7.86
C ARG A 61 11.48 -2.24 -7.93
N ARG A 62 12.33 -1.36 -7.38
CA ARG A 62 12.16 0.08 -7.45
C ARG A 62 12.16 0.62 -8.89
N GLN A 63 13.02 0.09 -9.74
CA GLN A 63 13.07 0.46 -11.16
C GLN A 63 11.76 0.09 -11.88
N VAL A 64 11.24 -1.12 -11.66
CA VAL A 64 9.96 -1.55 -12.26
C VAL A 64 8.81 -0.64 -11.82
N TRP A 65 8.69 -0.33 -10.52
CA TRP A 65 7.68 0.60 -10.03
C TRP A 65 7.83 2.00 -10.65
N SER A 66 9.04 2.52 -10.73
CA SER A 66 9.29 3.83 -11.35
C SER A 66 8.88 3.86 -12.82
N LEU A 67 9.14 2.79 -13.57
CA LEU A 67 8.74 2.69 -14.98
C LEU A 67 7.21 2.63 -15.12
N LEU A 68 6.52 1.85 -14.27
CA LEU A 68 5.06 1.73 -14.28
C LEU A 68 4.40 3.07 -13.93
N LEU A 69 4.86 3.73 -12.86
CA LEU A 69 4.35 5.05 -12.47
C LEU A 69 4.62 6.11 -13.55
N GLY A 70 5.77 6.05 -14.22
CA GLY A 70 6.06 6.91 -15.36
C GLY A 70 5.06 6.69 -16.51
N ASP A 71 4.75 5.45 -16.86
CA ASP A 71 3.76 5.15 -17.90
C ASP A 71 2.33 5.59 -17.49
N VAL A 72 1.98 5.51 -16.20
CA VAL A 72 0.72 6.06 -15.68
C VAL A 72 0.68 7.58 -15.83
N ALA A 73 1.73 8.27 -15.39
CA ALA A 73 1.80 9.73 -15.39
C ALA A 73 1.88 10.33 -16.80
N ASP A 74 2.73 9.77 -17.66
CA ASP A 74 3.04 10.37 -18.98
C ASP A 74 2.06 9.94 -20.07
N ARG A 75 1.45 8.76 -19.94
CA ARG A 75 0.65 8.13 -20.98
C ARG A 75 -0.79 7.83 -20.57
N GLY A 76 -1.13 7.97 -19.28
CA GLY A 76 -2.44 7.57 -18.77
C GLY A 76 -2.66 6.05 -18.81
N THR A 77 -1.61 5.24 -18.75
CA THR A 77 -1.73 3.78 -18.72
C THR A 77 -2.46 3.35 -17.44
N THR A 78 -3.48 2.53 -17.58
CA THR A 78 -4.15 1.91 -16.43
C THR A 78 -3.39 0.66 -16.02
N VAL A 79 -2.96 0.58 -14.76
CA VAL A 79 -2.21 -0.58 -14.24
C VAL A 79 -3.02 -1.26 -13.14
N LEU A 80 -3.34 -2.54 -13.33
CA LEU A 80 -3.95 -3.39 -12.33
C LEU A 80 -2.90 -4.37 -11.80
N VAL A 81 -2.64 -4.34 -10.51
CA VAL A 81 -1.61 -5.16 -9.86
C VAL A 81 -2.23 -6.04 -8.80
N SER A 82 -1.91 -7.34 -8.79
CA SER A 82 -2.10 -8.18 -7.62
C SER A 82 -0.81 -8.23 -6.80
N SER A 83 -0.92 -8.17 -5.48
CA SER A 83 0.19 -8.44 -4.55
C SER A 83 -0.33 -8.90 -3.20
N HIS A 84 0.43 -9.76 -2.53
CA HIS A 84 0.23 -10.10 -1.13
C HIS A 84 1.06 -9.22 -0.18
N ASN A 85 1.93 -8.36 -0.72
CA ASN A 85 2.73 -7.41 0.04
C ASN A 85 2.09 -6.02 0.03
N LEU A 86 1.27 -5.74 1.04
CA LEU A 86 0.52 -4.49 1.15
C LEU A 86 1.43 -3.26 1.24
N ARG A 87 2.61 -3.39 1.84
CA ARG A 87 3.57 -2.27 1.97
C ARG A 87 4.09 -1.78 0.62
N GLU A 88 4.26 -2.69 -0.34
CA GLU A 88 4.72 -2.32 -1.68
C GLU A 88 3.65 -1.58 -2.47
N LEU A 89 2.38 -1.86 -2.19
CA LEU A 89 1.25 -1.21 -2.87
C LEU A 89 0.94 0.17 -2.30
N GLU A 90 1.24 0.41 -1.03
CA GLU A 90 0.91 1.64 -0.30
C GLU A 90 1.45 2.91 -0.99
N ASP A 91 2.66 2.83 -1.53
CA ASP A 91 3.34 3.95 -2.18
C ASP A 91 3.01 4.11 -3.67
N VAL A 92 2.32 3.13 -4.28
CA VAL A 92 2.18 3.07 -5.74
C VAL A 92 0.73 3.00 -6.21
N CYS A 93 -0.23 2.66 -5.33
CA CYS A 93 -1.64 2.51 -5.68
C CYS A 93 -2.46 3.71 -5.21
N ASP A 94 -3.43 4.12 -6.04
CA ASP A 94 -4.46 5.09 -5.73
C ASP A 94 -5.79 4.43 -5.33
N HIS A 95 -6.03 3.21 -5.79
CA HIS A 95 -7.21 2.40 -5.49
C HIS A 95 -6.81 1.00 -5.01
N VAL A 96 -7.58 0.45 -4.09
CA VAL A 96 -7.35 -0.87 -3.51
C VAL A 96 -8.60 -1.71 -3.59
N GLY A 97 -8.44 -2.93 -4.10
CA GLY A 97 -9.46 -3.97 -4.07
C GLY A 97 -9.01 -5.15 -3.22
N ILE A 98 -9.83 -5.62 -2.29
CA ILE A 98 -9.53 -6.78 -1.47
C ILE A 98 -10.39 -7.95 -1.91
N LEU A 99 -9.73 -9.03 -2.33
CA LEU A 99 -10.36 -10.28 -2.76
C LEU A 99 -10.22 -11.34 -1.67
N ASN A 100 -11.35 -11.96 -1.29
CA ASN A 100 -11.36 -13.10 -0.40
C ASN A 100 -12.37 -14.16 -0.88
N LYS A 101 -11.92 -15.40 -0.99
CA LYS A 101 -12.77 -16.55 -1.43
C LYS A 101 -13.55 -16.26 -2.71
N GLY A 102 -12.91 -15.59 -3.68
CA GLY A 102 -13.51 -15.25 -4.98
C GLY A 102 -14.52 -14.09 -4.96
N LYS A 103 -14.61 -13.33 -3.87
CA LYS A 103 -15.48 -12.16 -3.73
C LYS A 103 -14.65 -10.92 -3.45
N VAL A 104 -15.05 -9.79 -4.03
CA VAL A 104 -14.51 -8.47 -3.65
C VAL A 104 -15.16 -8.10 -2.32
N LEU A 105 -14.35 -7.96 -1.28
CA LEU A 105 -14.79 -7.53 0.05
C LEU A 105 -14.80 -6.01 0.17
N LEU A 106 -13.83 -5.36 -0.46
CA LEU A 106 -13.64 -3.92 -0.43
C LEU A 106 -13.10 -3.48 -1.79
N GLU A 107 -13.58 -2.33 -2.27
CA GLU A 107 -13.03 -1.61 -3.40
C GLU A 107 -13.19 -0.12 -3.12
N ARG A 108 -12.08 0.60 -2.91
CA ARG A 108 -12.09 2.04 -2.59
C ARG A 108 -10.79 2.71 -2.98
N SER A 109 -10.83 4.03 -3.10
CA SER A 109 -9.62 4.83 -3.16
C SER A 109 -8.86 4.73 -1.83
N LEU A 110 -7.54 4.81 -1.89
CA LEU A 110 -6.69 4.79 -0.69
C LEU A 110 -6.98 6.00 0.21
N SER A 111 -7.24 7.18 -0.40
CA SER A 111 -7.64 8.39 0.32
C SER A 111 -8.94 8.21 1.11
N ASP A 112 -9.99 7.62 0.52
CA ASP A 112 -11.26 7.37 1.23
C ASP A 112 -11.09 6.43 2.41
N LEU A 113 -10.17 5.46 2.31
CA LEU A 113 -9.86 4.54 3.39
C LEU A 113 -9.14 5.25 4.55
N GLN A 114 -8.23 6.16 4.22
CA GLN A 114 -7.45 6.93 5.21
C GLN A 114 -8.29 8.04 5.87
N ASP A 115 -9.30 8.58 5.18
CA ASP A 115 -10.13 9.68 5.70
C ASP A 115 -11.12 9.23 6.79
N ASN A 116 -11.53 7.96 6.78
CA ASN A 116 -12.55 7.44 7.70
C ASN A 116 -12.00 6.71 8.93
N THR A 117 -10.69 6.50 8.99
CA THR A 117 -10.03 5.83 10.10
C THR A 117 -8.74 6.56 10.45
N VAL A 118 -8.59 6.95 11.70
CA VAL A 118 -7.46 7.77 12.15
C VAL A 118 -6.65 7.00 13.19
N LYS A 119 -5.35 6.96 12.98
CA LYS A 119 -4.37 6.51 13.97
C LYS A 119 -3.82 7.72 14.68
N ILE A 120 -3.99 7.77 16.00
CA ILE A 120 -3.46 8.84 16.83
C ILE A 120 -2.50 8.29 17.89
N GLN A 121 -1.46 9.05 18.14
CA GLN A 121 -0.59 8.84 19.30
C GLN A 121 -0.84 9.96 20.30
N VAL A 122 -1.04 9.58 21.55
CA VAL A 122 -1.33 10.52 22.62
C VAL A 122 -0.53 10.16 23.85
N ALA A 123 -0.07 11.18 24.59
CA ALA A 123 0.52 11.02 25.91
C ALA A 123 -0.05 12.08 26.85
N TYR A 124 -0.27 11.72 28.11
CA TYR A 124 -0.80 12.60 29.13
C TYR A 124 0.24 12.87 30.23
N ALA A 125 0.11 14.02 30.89
CA ALA A 125 0.94 14.36 32.08
C ALA A 125 0.61 13.45 33.25
N ALA A 126 -0.66 13.13 33.45
CA ALA A 126 -1.14 12.24 34.49
C ALA A 126 -0.72 10.78 34.21
N ALA A 127 -0.52 10.01 35.25
CA ALA A 127 -0.22 8.58 35.13
C ALA A 127 -1.44 7.78 34.66
N GLU A 128 -2.64 8.28 34.96
CA GLU A 128 -3.91 7.68 34.52
C GLU A 128 -4.39 8.33 33.22
N GLU A 129 -4.86 7.49 32.35
CA GLU A 129 -5.47 7.86 31.07
C GLU A 129 -6.84 8.46 31.32
N PRO A 130 -7.12 9.70 30.83
CA PRO A 130 -8.45 10.27 30.95
C PRO A 130 -9.46 9.47 30.12
N PRO A 131 -10.74 9.44 30.51
CA PRO A 131 -11.77 8.81 29.72
C PRO A 131 -11.86 9.47 28.34
N LEU A 132 -12.00 8.64 27.32
CA LEU A 132 -12.15 9.14 25.95
C LEU A 132 -13.47 9.92 25.81
N PRO A 133 -13.50 10.97 24.96
CA PRO A 133 -14.72 11.70 24.66
C PRO A 133 -15.82 10.78 24.13
N GLU A 134 -17.07 11.05 24.53
CA GLU A 134 -18.22 10.29 24.04
C GLU A 134 -18.29 10.28 22.50
N GLY A 135 -18.66 9.14 21.93
CA GLY A 135 -18.83 8.99 20.49
C GLY A 135 -17.56 8.70 19.69
N ILE A 136 -16.39 8.57 20.34
CA ILE A 136 -15.19 8.05 19.69
C ILE A 136 -15.27 6.52 19.67
N ARG A 137 -15.36 5.95 18.47
CA ARG A 137 -15.34 4.50 18.28
C ARG A 137 -13.91 4.01 18.13
N VAL A 138 -13.37 3.41 19.18
CA VAL A 138 -12.04 2.80 19.18
C VAL A 138 -12.10 1.46 18.48
N LEU A 139 -11.24 1.27 17.47
CA LEU A 139 -11.04 0.01 16.76
C LEU A 139 -9.88 -0.78 17.37
N HIS A 140 -8.82 -0.07 17.79
CA HIS A 140 -7.66 -0.66 18.44
C HIS A 140 -7.04 0.32 19.42
N ARG A 141 -6.46 -0.22 20.51
CA ARG A 141 -5.67 0.51 21.50
C ARG A 141 -4.41 -0.29 21.83
N SER A 142 -3.27 0.37 21.78
CA SER A 142 -2.00 -0.16 22.31
C SER A 142 -1.28 0.93 23.09
N ALA A 143 -0.32 0.54 23.94
CA ALA A 143 0.47 1.48 24.70
C ALA A 143 1.93 1.01 24.76
N VAL A 144 2.86 1.96 24.57
CA VAL A 144 4.29 1.75 24.74
C VAL A 144 4.81 2.84 25.69
N GLY A 145 5.12 2.45 26.91
CA GLY A 145 5.45 3.41 27.97
C GLY A 145 4.26 4.34 28.27
N ARG A 146 4.46 5.67 28.07
CA ARG A 146 3.41 6.67 28.26
C ARG A 146 2.69 7.05 26.96
N VAL A 147 3.11 6.54 25.83
CA VAL A 147 2.49 6.83 24.53
C VAL A 147 1.42 5.79 24.27
N ILE A 148 0.19 6.25 24.14
CA ILE A 148 -0.96 5.43 23.80
C ILE A 148 -1.26 5.65 22.32
N THR A 149 -1.41 4.56 21.59
CA THR A 149 -1.84 4.60 20.19
C THR A 149 -3.29 4.13 20.12
N TYR A 150 -4.13 4.95 19.54
CA TYR A 150 -5.51 4.60 19.21
C TYR A 150 -5.69 4.55 17.71
N ILE A 151 -6.42 3.57 17.23
CA ILE A 151 -7.02 3.57 15.89
C ILE A 151 -8.51 3.76 16.10
N VAL A 152 -9.05 4.83 15.55
CA VAL A 152 -10.42 5.27 15.80
C VAL A 152 -11.14 5.55 14.49
N ARG A 153 -12.44 5.29 14.44
CA ARG A 153 -13.27 5.60 13.29
C ARG A 153 -13.79 7.02 13.38
N GLY A 154 -13.63 7.79 12.31
CA GLY A 154 -14.10 9.16 12.19
C GLY A 154 -13.17 10.02 11.36
N LYS A 155 -13.60 11.25 11.09
CA LYS A 155 -12.79 12.24 10.36
C LYS A 155 -11.65 12.74 11.25
N ARG A 156 -10.48 12.88 10.65
CA ARG A 156 -9.25 13.29 11.34
C ARG A 156 -9.41 14.57 12.15
N GLU A 157 -10.02 15.60 11.56
CA GLU A 157 -10.20 16.91 12.21
C GLU A 157 -11.08 16.81 13.46
N ASP A 158 -12.20 16.09 13.38
CA ASP A 158 -13.13 15.89 14.50
C ASP A 158 -12.46 15.12 15.65
N ILE A 159 -11.71 14.07 15.32
CA ILE A 159 -11.01 13.26 16.31
C ILE A 159 -9.94 14.09 17.02
N LEU A 160 -9.09 14.79 16.26
CA LEU A 160 -8.04 15.64 16.84
C LEU A 160 -8.62 16.75 17.73
N HIS A 161 -9.68 17.42 17.27
CA HIS A 161 -10.33 18.45 18.06
C HIS A 161 -10.86 17.92 19.41
N ARG A 162 -11.53 16.77 19.41
CA ARG A 162 -12.05 16.13 20.63
C ARG A 162 -10.94 15.65 21.56
N MET A 163 -9.87 15.07 21.01
CA MET A 163 -8.74 14.61 21.81
C MET A 163 -7.92 15.76 22.40
N GLN A 164 -7.83 16.90 21.70
CA GLN A 164 -7.17 18.11 22.22
C GLN A 164 -7.84 18.67 23.48
N ALA A 165 -9.17 18.49 23.62
CA ALA A 165 -9.91 18.91 24.81
C ALA A 165 -9.45 18.20 26.10
N LEU A 166 -8.80 17.03 25.98
CA LEU A 166 -8.21 16.31 27.11
C LEU A 166 -6.84 16.85 27.54
N SER A 167 -6.36 17.93 26.92
CA SER A 167 -5.08 18.59 27.23
C SER A 167 -3.88 17.61 27.23
N PRO A 168 -3.68 16.81 26.16
CA PRO A 168 -2.55 15.88 26.09
C PRO A 168 -1.23 16.63 25.97
N LEU A 169 -0.13 16.03 26.48
CA LEU A 169 1.24 16.49 26.25
C LEU A 169 1.71 16.24 24.82
N LEU A 170 1.25 15.14 24.24
CA LEU A 170 1.49 14.76 22.85
C LEU A 170 0.17 14.35 22.23
N LEU A 171 -0.13 14.89 21.07
CA LEU A 171 -1.24 14.45 20.22
C LEU A 171 -0.79 14.55 18.77
N GLU A 172 -0.65 13.43 18.13
CA GLU A 172 -0.23 13.33 16.73
C GLU A 172 -1.11 12.34 15.96
N ALA A 173 -1.54 12.73 14.77
CA ALA A 173 -2.22 11.82 13.87
C ALA A 173 -1.19 11.27 12.87
N ILE A 174 -1.08 9.96 12.82
CA ILE A 174 -0.16 9.22 11.97
C ILE A 174 -0.97 8.56 10.85
N PRO A 175 -0.48 8.56 9.60
CA PRO A 175 -1.13 7.80 8.53
C PRO A 175 -1.27 6.33 8.90
N LEU A 176 -2.43 5.74 8.59
CA LEU A 176 -2.62 4.29 8.65
C LEU A 176 -1.93 3.64 7.48
N THR A 177 -1.24 2.53 7.74
CA THR A 177 -0.72 1.67 6.68
C THR A 177 -1.84 0.86 6.04
N LEU A 178 -1.66 0.42 4.79
CA LEU A 178 -2.61 -0.49 4.14
C LEU A 178 -2.83 -1.77 4.94
N GLU A 179 -1.79 -2.27 5.61
CA GLU A 179 -1.87 -3.45 6.47
C GLU A 179 -2.79 -3.20 7.67
N GLU A 180 -2.67 -2.04 8.33
CA GLU A 180 -3.55 -1.63 9.43
C GLU A 180 -4.98 -1.44 8.94
N ILE A 181 -5.18 -0.78 7.80
CA ILE A 181 -6.51 -0.63 7.19
C ILE A 181 -7.14 -2.00 6.93
N PHE A 182 -6.37 -2.92 6.35
CA PHE A 182 -6.83 -4.29 6.10
C PHE A 182 -7.28 -4.99 7.39
N ILE A 183 -6.48 -4.92 8.45
CA ILE A 183 -6.78 -5.54 9.75
C ILE A 183 -8.03 -4.93 10.37
N TYR A 184 -8.15 -3.61 10.40
CA TYR A 184 -9.21 -2.92 11.17
C TYR A 184 -10.51 -2.70 10.39
N GLU A 185 -10.47 -2.61 9.07
CA GLU A 185 -11.68 -2.57 8.23
C GLU A 185 -12.29 -3.96 8.01
N LEU A 186 -11.46 -4.99 7.89
CA LEU A 186 -11.90 -6.36 7.63
C LEU A 186 -11.89 -7.28 8.86
N GLY A 187 -11.16 -6.93 9.90
CA GLY A 187 -10.99 -7.75 11.12
C GLY A 187 -12.28 -8.04 11.90
N GLY A 188 -13.40 -7.35 11.53
CA GLY A 188 -14.72 -7.67 12.07
C GLY A 188 -15.41 -8.90 11.46
N ALA A 189 -14.84 -9.51 10.39
CA ALA A 189 -15.54 -10.53 9.60
C ALA A 189 -14.82 -11.88 9.46
N ASP A 190 -13.90 -12.28 10.34
CA ASP A 190 -13.20 -13.60 10.38
C ASP A 190 -11.67 -13.54 10.52
N TYR A 191 -11.06 -12.35 10.51
CA TYR A 191 -9.61 -12.16 10.73
C TYR A 191 -9.31 -11.50 12.09
N ALA A 192 -9.93 -11.97 13.16
CA ALA A 192 -9.45 -11.61 14.49
C ALA A 192 -8.02 -12.13 14.63
N VAL A 193 -7.05 -11.22 14.55
CA VAL A 193 -5.70 -11.49 15.03
C VAL A 193 -5.89 -11.86 16.50
N ARG A 194 -5.81 -13.14 16.82
CA ARG A 194 -5.75 -13.58 18.21
C ARG A 194 -4.43 -13.03 18.74
N ASP A 195 -4.51 -12.13 19.70
CA ASP A 195 -3.35 -11.70 20.45
C ASP A 195 -2.68 -12.97 20.99
N ILE A 196 -1.56 -13.32 20.36
CA ILE A 196 -0.66 -14.35 20.88
C ILE A 196 0.22 -13.60 21.88
N VAL A 197 -0.22 -13.61 23.14
CA VAL A 197 0.61 -13.23 24.29
C VAL A 197 1.50 -14.43 24.65
#